data_0395b1456fc2d2ca378d5d80f3f7fad4
#
_entry.id   0395b1456fc2d2ca378d5d80f3f7fad4
#
_cell.length_a   1.000
_cell.length_b   1.000
_cell.length_c   1.000
_cell.angle_alpha   90.00
_cell.angle_beta   90.00
_cell.angle_gamma   90.00
#
_symmetry.space_group_name_H-M   'P 1'
#
loop_
_entity.id
_entity.type
_entity.pdbx_description
1 polymer ?
#
loop_
_entity_poly.entity_id
_entity_poly.type
_entity_poly.pdbx_seq_one_letter_code
_entity_poly.pdbx_strand_id
1 'polypeptide(L)'
;ATDGKNFGMTKGSVGRDRNVAVTLDLTPSYTGVKEMDIIPPVASNKPVEVTPAQAAENDRRKVYEDSLRGAYTATFFTRERGEDLGRRLGLDPARVAAVMIDARGNHKTIEQFLSGVPEADRERALTLVESLSVKDRSDVPAVILADHLTAPVYDTPLYAEYILSPRIDNEALTPFRSYFSATVGKDEAARMRANPAELVAQTARDITILPDWYPGNIRMSPEAVDRSKATNAASRDIYFVAKARSLGIPARIDPVTGKTQWADAKGNWTDASFGGDSSASAKPASQGTLKLAFTKTGRIDDPKYYTQFTLSKIADGRPQLLGFPEDATWSSILRDGQKLDEGQYMLVSGQRMADGGVLSRAQFFDIRPESTVSDTLVMRQDNKGVQVIGNFNSENTYTDLASGAEKSVLSTTGRGYYVIGLLTPNHEPTNHALRDIAAVAPEFEKWGRGMILLFKDRQDAGRFDSSLLPELPSTVSYGIDTDGKIAAEIIGNLKLSTTERPVFIIADTFNRIVFVSQGYTIGLGDQIVDTIHHLGE
;
A
#
# COMPACT_ATOMS: atom_id res chain seq x y z
N ALA A 1 -12.25 -21.63 7.16
CA ALA A 1 -13.50 -21.68 7.94
C ALA A 1 -13.18 -21.72 9.44
N THR A 2 -14.19 -21.54 10.27
CA THR A 2 -14.07 -21.44 11.73
C THR A 2 -15.29 -22.05 12.42
N ASP A 3 -15.09 -22.52 13.64
CA ASP A 3 -16.16 -22.90 14.59
C ASP A 3 -16.45 -21.78 15.62
N GLY A 4 -15.89 -20.59 15.44
CA GLY A 4 -15.99 -19.44 16.35
C GLY A 4 -14.84 -19.36 17.37
N LYS A 5 -14.01 -20.39 17.49
CA LYS A 5 -12.83 -20.41 18.36
C LYS A 5 -11.56 -20.76 17.59
N ASN A 6 -11.67 -21.78 16.73
CA ASN A 6 -10.55 -22.30 15.96
C ASN A 6 -10.69 -21.90 14.49
N PHE A 7 -9.58 -21.86 13.79
CA PHE A 7 -9.53 -21.57 12.36
C PHE A 7 -8.86 -22.72 11.63
N GLY A 8 -9.49 -23.19 10.57
CA GLY A 8 -8.94 -24.22 9.69
C GLY A 8 -8.89 -23.74 8.24
N MET A 9 -7.91 -24.22 7.51
CA MET A 9 -7.64 -23.89 6.13
C MET A 9 -7.42 -25.15 5.29
N THR A 10 -8.13 -25.25 4.18
CA THR A 10 -7.97 -26.32 3.19
C THR A 10 -8.23 -25.79 1.80
N LYS A 11 -7.83 -26.54 0.77
CA LYS A 11 -8.19 -26.25 -0.62
C LYS A 11 -9.12 -27.31 -1.18
N GLY A 12 -10.00 -26.89 -2.08
CA GLY A 12 -10.85 -27.77 -2.86
C GLY A 12 -11.03 -27.22 -4.28
N SER A 13 -11.33 -28.09 -5.21
CA SER A 13 -11.66 -27.71 -6.58
C SER A 13 -13.16 -27.82 -6.80
N VAL A 14 -13.76 -26.79 -7.39
CA VAL A 14 -15.18 -26.80 -7.75
C VAL A 14 -15.36 -27.63 -9.02
N GLY A 15 -16.04 -28.77 -8.92
CA GLY A 15 -16.39 -29.62 -10.05
C GLY A 15 -17.51 -29.03 -10.93
N ARG A 16 -17.89 -29.77 -11.99
CA ARG A 16 -18.98 -29.37 -12.89
C ARG A 16 -20.34 -29.27 -12.21
N ASP A 17 -20.56 -30.04 -11.15
CA ASP A 17 -21.74 -30.04 -10.29
C ASP A 17 -21.79 -28.84 -9.33
N ARG A 18 -20.75 -28.00 -9.30
CA ARG A 18 -20.58 -26.83 -8.43
C ARG A 18 -20.57 -27.14 -6.94
N ASN A 19 -20.41 -28.41 -6.56
CA ASN A 19 -20.29 -28.85 -5.18
C ASN A 19 -18.83 -29.12 -4.81
N VAL A 20 -18.44 -28.70 -3.62
CA VAL A 20 -17.13 -29.00 -3.04
C VAL A 20 -17.36 -29.50 -1.61
N ALA A 21 -16.98 -30.75 -1.36
CA ALA A 21 -16.89 -31.27 -0.01
C ALA A 21 -15.46 -31.10 0.49
N VAL A 22 -15.28 -30.46 1.64
CA VAL A 22 -13.98 -30.25 2.26
C VAL A 22 -14.03 -30.67 3.72
N THR A 23 -12.94 -31.27 4.20
CA THR A 23 -12.73 -31.55 5.61
C THR A 23 -11.74 -30.52 6.14
N LEU A 24 -12.10 -29.87 7.24
CA LEU A 24 -11.27 -28.90 7.92
C LEU A 24 -10.71 -29.50 9.19
N ASP A 25 -9.42 -29.31 9.41
CA ASP A 25 -8.77 -29.51 10.70
C ASP A 25 -8.94 -28.23 11.52
N LEU A 26 -9.75 -28.31 12.56
CA LEU A 26 -10.01 -27.22 13.51
C LEU A 26 -9.34 -27.53 14.87
N THR A 27 -8.33 -28.37 14.88
CA THR A 27 -7.59 -28.68 16.11
C THR A 27 -7.01 -27.40 16.72
N PRO A 28 -7.26 -27.11 18.00
CA PRO A 28 -6.63 -25.98 18.68
C PRO A 28 -5.10 -26.06 18.58
N SER A 29 -4.46 -24.91 18.43
CA SER A 29 -2.98 -24.82 18.32
C SER A 29 -2.39 -25.67 17.18
N TYR A 30 -3.11 -25.79 16.07
CA TYR A 30 -2.58 -26.44 14.88
C TYR A 30 -1.28 -25.76 14.44
N THR A 31 -0.22 -26.51 14.36
CA THR A 31 1.07 -26.07 13.82
C THR A 31 1.34 -26.87 12.54
N GLY A 32 1.52 -26.20 11.43
CA GLY A 32 1.76 -26.87 10.16
C GLY A 32 1.82 -25.90 9.00
N VAL A 33 2.05 -26.45 7.82
CA VAL A 33 2.21 -25.70 6.59
C VAL A 33 1.17 -26.15 5.57
N LYS A 34 0.57 -25.18 4.88
CA LYS A 34 -0.30 -25.38 3.72
C LYS A 34 0.25 -24.60 2.54
N GLU A 35 0.52 -25.27 1.45
CA GLU A 35 0.95 -24.64 0.21
C GLU A 35 -0.17 -24.68 -0.83
N MET A 36 -0.41 -23.54 -1.49
CA MET A 36 -1.47 -23.39 -2.47
C MET A 36 -0.98 -22.59 -3.66
N ASP A 37 -1.34 -23.05 -4.84
CA ASP A 37 -1.18 -22.28 -6.07
C ASP A 37 -2.52 -21.60 -6.36
N ILE A 38 -2.53 -20.27 -6.28
CA ILE A 38 -3.69 -19.48 -6.64
C ILE A 38 -3.61 -19.23 -8.14
N ILE A 39 -4.56 -19.80 -8.88
CA ILE A 39 -4.64 -19.64 -10.33
C ILE A 39 -5.56 -18.45 -10.60
N PRO A 40 -5.15 -17.49 -11.46
CA PRO A 40 -6.02 -16.38 -11.81
C PRO A 40 -7.28 -16.87 -12.53
N PRO A 41 -8.43 -16.19 -12.36
CA PRO A 41 -9.63 -16.55 -13.10
C PRO A 41 -9.37 -16.42 -14.61
N VAL A 42 -9.87 -17.37 -15.39
CA VAL A 42 -9.85 -17.26 -16.84
C VAL A 42 -10.64 -16.00 -17.22
N ALA A 43 -10.01 -15.09 -17.94
CA ALA A 43 -10.68 -13.88 -18.42
C ALA A 43 -11.91 -14.29 -19.28
N SER A 44 -13.09 -13.99 -18.77
CA SER A 44 -14.35 -14.23 -19.46
C SER A 44 -14.83 -12.99 -20.24
N ASN A 45 -14.04 -11.93 -20.25
CA ASN A 45 -14.42 -10.68 -20.88
C ASN A 45 -14.47 -10.86 -22.40
N LYS A 46 -15.67 -10.79 -22.95
CA LYS A 46 -15.81 -10.55 -24.37
C LYS A 46 -15.22 -9.17 -24.66
N PRO A 47 -14.31 -9.04 -25.62
CA PRO A 47 -13.81 -7.74 -26.02
C PRO A 47 -15.00 -6.81 -26.29
N VAL A 48 -15.01 -5.65 -25.66
CA VAL A 48 -15.99 -4.60 -26.00
C VAL A 48 -15.53 -4.03 -27.33
N GLU A 49 -16.30 -4.24 -28.39
CA GLU A 49 -16.03 -3.63 -29.69
C GLU A 49 -16.20 -2.10 -29.53
N VAL A 50 -15.09 -1.40 -29.62
CA VAL A 50 -15.07 0.07 -29.60
C VAL A 50 -15.05 0.54 -31.05
N THR A 51 -16.06 1.27 -31.46
CA THR A 51 -16.09 1.86 -32.80
C THR A 51 -15.00 2.95 -32.94
N PRO A 52 -14.50 3.20 -34.17
CA PRO A 52 -13.52 4.29 -34.39
C PRO A 52 -13.98 5.65 -33.85
N ALA A 53 -15.28 5.96 -33.90
CA ALA A 53 -15.83 7.18 -33.36
C ALA A 53 -15.74 7.23 -31.83
N GLN A 54 -16.03 6.13 -31.15
CA GLN A 54 -15.88 6.02 -29.69
C GLN A 54 -14.40 6.12 -29.28
N ALA A 55 -13.49 5.48 -30.03
CA ALA A 55 -12.06 5.59 -29.77
C ALA A 55 -11.59 7.05 -29.89
N ALA A 56 -11.95 7.74 -30.98
CA ALA A 56 -11.60 9.14 -31.18
C ALA A 56 -12.19 10.07 -30.10
N GLU A 57 -13.42 9.79 -29.61
CA GLU A 57 -14.01 10.54 -28.50
C GLU A 57 -13.27 10.27 -27.18
N ASN A 58 -12.89 9.03 -26.89
CA ASN A 58 -12.09 8.69 -25.72
C ASN A 58 -10.73 9.41 -25.74
N ASP A 59 -10.07 9.46 -26.90
CA ASP A 59 -8.80 10.17 -27.05
C ASP A 59 -8.95 11.68 -26.81
N ARG A 60 -10.02 12.31 -27.33
CA ARG A 60 -10.31 13.72 -27.03
C ARG A 60 -10.53 13.95 -25.54
N ARG A 61 -11.28 13.06 -24.85
CA ARG A 61 -11.50 13.16 -23.41
C ARG A 61 -10.22 13.01 -22.62
N LYS A 62 -9.35 12.06 -22.99
CA LYS A 62 -8.02 11.92 -22.36
C LYS A 62 -7.19 13.18 -22.48
N VAL A 63 -7.10 13.76 -23.69
CA VAL A 63 -6.38 15.04 -23.89
C VAL A 63 -6.94 16.14 -23.01
N TYR A 64 -8.26 16.24 -22.89
CA TYR A 64 -8.90 17.22 -22.02
C TYR A 64 -8.60 16.96 -20.54
N GLU A 65 -8.71 15.71 -20.06
CA GLU A 65 -8.37 15.32 -18.70
C GLU A 65 -6.90 15.60 -18.38
N ASP A 66 -5.98 15.26 -19.27
CA ASP A 66 -4.55 15.54 -19.11
C ASP A 66 -4.28 17.05 -19.01
N SER A 67 -4.98 17.87 -19.80
CA SER A 67 -4.86 19.32 -19.72
C SER A 67 -5.32 19.88 -18.37
N LEU A 68 -6.44 19.37 -17.83
CA LEU A 68 -6.94 19.74 -16.50
C LEU A 68 -6.00 19.28 -15.40
N ARG A 69 -5.51 18.04 -15.50
CA ARG A 69 -4.54 17.48 -14.55
C ARG A 69 -3.24 18.27 -14.56
N GLY A 70 -2.70 18.56 -15.75
CA GLY A 70 -1.50 19.38 -15.91
C GLY A 70 -1.65 20.77 -15.31
N ALA A 71 -2.77 21.46 -15.59
CA ALA A 71 -3.07 22.77 -15.01
C ALA A 71 -3.18 22.71 -13.47
N TYR A 72 -3.79 21.66 -12.93
CA TYR A 72 -3.93 21.47 -11.49
C TYR A 72 -2.58 21.18 -10.82
N THR A 73 -1.80 20.23 -11.34
CA THR A 73 -0.50 19.86 -10.76
C THR A 73 0.54 20.97 -10.87
N ALA A 74 0.45 21.84 -11.90
CA ALA A 74 1.29 23.03 -12.04
C ALA A 74 1.11 24.04 -10.88
N THR A 75 0.03 23.94 -10.10
CA THR A 75 -0.18 24.78 -8.90
C THR A 75 0.57 24.28 -7.67
N PHE A 76 1.06 23.03 -7.68
CA PHE A 76 1.69 22.40 -6.51
C PHE A 76 3.01 23.10 -6.15
N PHE A 77 3.40 22.94 -4.91
CA PHE A 77 4.68 23.48 -4.44
C PHE A 77 5.85 22.72 -5.04
N THR A 78 6.83 23.47 -5.54
CA THR A 78 8.18 22.96 -5.79
C THR A 78 8.99 23.02 -4.49
N ARG A 79 10.10 22.30 -4.43
CA ARG A 79 11.06 22.37 -3.31
C ARG A 79 11.49 23.81 -3.04
N GLU A 80 11.91 24.53 -4.07
CA GLU A 80 12.38 25.92 -3.98
C GLU A 80 11.32 26.85 -3.37
N ARG A 81 10.09 26.76 -3.86
CA ARG A 81 8.96 27.55 -3.33
C ARG A 81 8.68 27.23 -1.86
N GLY A 82 8.78 25.94 -1.47
CA GLY A 82 8.61 25.50 -0.09
C GLY A 82 9.71 26.00 0.84
N GLU A 83 10.95 25.95 0.39
CA GLU A 83 12.10 26.49 1.13
C GLU A 83 12.01 28.01 1.31
N ASP A 84 11.55 28.75 0.29
CA ASP A 84 11.30 30.20 0.39
C ASP A 84 10.22 30.52 1.42
N LEU A 85 9.15 29.73 1.47
CA LEU A 85 8.12 29.86 2.50
C LEU A 85 8.72 29.64 3.89
N GLY A 86 9.53 28.58 4.07
CA GLY A 86 10.20 28.28 5.34
C GLY A 86 11.07 29.45 5.83
N ARG A 87 11.89 29.99 4.93
CA ARG A 87 12.73 31.19 5.24
C ARG A 87 11.88 32.39 5.67
N ARG A 88 10.77 32.66 4.97
CA ARG A 88 9.86 33.78 5.31
C ARG A 88 9.17 33.61 6.67
N LEU A 89 8.89 32.37 7.06
CA LEU A 89 8.22 32.06 8.32
C LEU A 89 9.18 31.90 9.50
N GLY A 90 10.50 31.90 9.25
CA GLY A 90 11.50 31.61 10.28
C GLY A 90 11.51 30.15 10.74
N LEU A 91 11.09 29.24 9.86
CA LEU A 91 11.05 27.79 10.06
C LEU A 91 12.16 27.11 9.26
N ASP A 92 12.48 25.86 9.57
CA ASP A 92 13.41 25.05 8.78
C ASP A 92 12.90 24.93 7.33
N PRO A 93 13.67 25.44 6.32
CA PRO A 93 13.22 25.46 4.94
C PRO A 93 12.96 24.09 4.34
N ALA A 94 13.79 23.09 4.70
CA ALA A 94 13.68 21.74 4.14
C ALA A 94 12.42 21.02 4.68
N ARG A 95 12.11 21.17 5.97
CA ARG A 95 10.90 20.62 6.59
C ARG A 95 9.65 21.25 5.98
N VAL A 96 9.62 22.57 5.82
CA VAL A 96 8.48 23.26 5.20
C VAL A 96 8.32 22.81 3.75
N ALA A 97 9.41 22.71 2.98
CA ALA A 97 9.33 22.20 1.61
C ALA A 97 8.74 20.79 1.54
N ALA A 98 9.13 19.88 2.44
CA ALA A 98 8.61 18.53 2.47
C ALA A 98 7.09 18.50 2.69
N VAL A 99 6.58 19.18 3.72
CA VAL A 99 5.13 19.19 4.01
C VAL A 99 4.32 19.88 2.92
N MET A 100 4.88 20.94 2.26
CA MET A 100 4.19 21.66 1.19
C MET A 100 4.12 20.86 -0.12
N ILE A 101 5.13 20.05 -0.43
CA ILE A 101 5.10 19.12 -1.56
C ILE A 101 4.04 18.05 -1.32
N ASP A 102 4.02 17.45 -0.13
CA ASP A 102 3.04 16.43 0.26
C ASP A 102 1.61 16.94 0.32
N ALA A 103 1.44 18.24 0.59
CA ALA A 103 0.12 18.89 0.59
C ALA A 103 -0.56 18.91 -0.78
N ARG A 104 0.19 18.76 -1.88
CA ARG A 104 -0.34 18.75 -3.24
C ARG A 104 -1.33 19.90 -3.48
N GLY A 105 -2.58 19.59 -3.85
CA GLY A 105 -3.64 20.60 -4.09
C GLY A 105 -4.13 21.33 -2.83
N ASN A 106 -3.89 20.78 -1.64
CA ASN A 106 -4.27 21.40 -0.36
C ASN A 106 -3.24 22.43 0.15
N HIS A 107 -2.20 22.71 -0.64
CA HIS A 107 -1.11 23.59 -0.23
C HIS A 107 -1.58 24.98 0.26
N LYS A 108 -2.66 25.52 -0.30
CA LYS A 108 -3.20 26.81 0.14
C LYS A 108 -3.69 26.79 1.59
N THR A 109 -4.36 25.71 2.00
CA THR A 109 -4.84 25.53 3.37
C THR A 109 -3.66 25.49 4.35
N ILE A 110 -2.63 24.69 4.03
CA ILE A 110 -1.46 24.55 4.90
C ILE A 110 -0.61 25.82 4.92
N GLU A 111 -0.39 26.48 3.77
CA GLU A 111 0.32 27.77 3.70
C GLU A 111 -0.38 28.84 4.55
N GLN A 112 -1.71 28.97 4.41
CA GLN A 112 -2.51 29.91 5.21
C GLN A 112 -2.47 29.60 6.70
N PHE A 113 -2.55 28.32 7.06
CA PHE A 113 -2.44 27.90 8.45
C PHE A 113 -1.08 28.26 9.04
N LEU A 114 0.04 27.85 8.43
CA LEU A 114 1.38 28.13 8.92
C LEU A 114 1.70 29.63 8.99
N SER A 115 1.19 30.40 8.02
CA SER A 115 1.38 31.85 7.95
C SER A 115 0.49 32.62 8.94
N GLY A 116 -0.67 32.08 9.26
CA GLY A 116 -1.69 32.73 10.09
C GLY A 116 -1.48 32.55 11.59
N VAL A 117 -0.66 31.58 12.02
CA VAL A 117 -0.37 31.36 13.46
C VAL A 117 0.66 32.38 13.98
N PRO A 118 0.60 32.77 15.27
CA PRO A 118 1.63 33.60 15.90
C PRO A 118 3.03 32.97 15.76
N GLU A 119 4.06 33.80 15.66
CA GLU A 119 5.45 33.33 15.48
C GLU A 119 5.87 32.30 16.53
N ALA A 120 5.48 32.49 17.79
CA ALA A 120 5.78 31.59 18.89
C ALA A 120 5.14 30.18 18.71
N ASP A 121 4.10 30.04 17.92
CA ASP A 121 3.39 28.78 17.68
C ASP A 121 3.77 28.10 16.35
N ARG A 122 4.54 28.75 15.48
CA ARG A 122 4.85 28.25 14.12
C ARG A 122 5.56 26.91 14.13
N GLU A 123 6.53 26.72 15.01
CA GLU A 123 7.23 25.44 15.11
C GLU A 123 6.29 24.30 15.51
N ARG A 124 5.39 24.57 16.44
CA ARG A 124 4.36 23.63 16.86
C ARG A 124 3.33 23.37 15.76
N ALA A 125 2.97 24.39 14.99
CA ALA A 125 2.09 24.26 13.83
C ALA A 125 2.75 23.41 12.72
N LEU A 126 4.04 23.59 12.47
CA LEU A 126 4.80 22.74 11.55
C LEU A 126 4.83 21.29 12.04
N THR A 127 5.13 21.06 13.32
CA THR A 127 5.10 19.73 13.94
C THR A 127 3.73 19.07 13.82
N LEU A 128 2.64 19.83 13.97
CA LEU A 128 1.28 19.32 13.76
C LEU A 128 1.08 18.84 12.31
N VAL A 129 1.50 19.63 11.33
CA VAL A 129 1.38 19.24 9.90
C VAL A 129 2.27 18.02 9.59
N GLU A 130 3.47 17.94 10.16
CA GLU A 130 4.37 16.80 10.00
C GLU A 130 3.81 15.51 10.61
N SER A 131 3.02 15.59 11.68
CA SER A 131 2.38 14.44 12.30
C SER A 131 1.25 13.81 11.45
N LEU A 132 0.84 14.48 10.38
CA LEU A 132 -0.16 13.99 9.43
C LEU A 132 0.48 13.09 8.37
N SER A 133 -0.26 12.08 7.90
CA SER A 133 0.12 11.30 6.73
C SER A 133 0.12 12.16 5.45
N VAL A 134 0.79 11.70 4.40
CA VAL A 134 0.75 12.36 3.07
C VAL A 134 -0.69 12.51 2.58
N LYS A 135 -1.53 11.49 2.79
CA LYS A 135 -2.95 11.54 2.46
C LYS A 135 -3.64 12.67 3.23
N ASP A 136 -3.47 12.74 4.54
CA ASP A 136 -4.12 13.75 5.37
C ASP A 136 -3.62 15.17 5.06
N ARG A 137 -2.33 15.36 4.77
CA ARG A 137 -1.80 16.65 4.30
C ARG A 137 -2.48 17.12 3.01
N SER A 138 -2.83 16.18 2.12
CA SER A 138 -3.43 16.51 0.83
C SER A 138 -4.90 16.95 0.90
N ASP A 139 -5.60 16.76 2.03
CA ASP A 139 -7.03 17.05 2.15
C ASP A 139 -7.51 17.56 3.52
N VAL A 140 -6.62 17.73 4.52
CA VAL A 140 -7.01 18.21 5.83
C VAL A 140 -7.64 19.60 5.77
N PRO A 141 -8.86 19.82 6.35
CA PRO A 141 -9.46 21.13 6.46
C PRO A 141 -8.76 22.03 7.48
N ALA A 142 -8.75 23.35 7.25
CA ALA A 142 -8.15 24.33 8.15
C ALA A 142 -8.70 24.26 9.59
N VAL A 143 -10.00 23.97 9.74
CA VAL A 143 -10.65 23.86 11.06
C VAL A 143 -10.05 22.74 11.92
N ILE A 144 -9.61 21.65 11.30
CA ILE A 144 -8.93 20.55 12.00
C ILE A 144 -7.57 21.02 12.54
N LEU A 145 -6.78 21.67 11.68
CA LEU A 145 -5.47 22.18 12.07
C LEU A 145 -5.59 23.20 13.22
N ALA A 146 -6.55 24.13 13.10
CA ALA A 146 -6.80 25.14 14.14
C ALA A 146 -7.23 24.51 15.47
N ASP A 147 -8.15 23.54 15.44
CA ASP A 147 -8.62 22.84 16.64
C ASP A 147 -7.47 22.08 17.32
N HIS A 148 -6.68 21.34 16.51
CA HIS A 148 -5.61 20.52 17.05
C HIS A 148 -4.41 21.32 17.55
N LEU A 149 -4.19 22.53 17.07
CA LEU A 149 -3.17 23.44 17.61
C LEU A 149 -3.50 23.90 19.03
N THR A 150 -4.76 23.78 19.49
CA THR A 150 -5.15 24.07 20.88
C THR A 150 -4.71 23.00 21.89
N ALA A 151 -4.07 21.91 21.42
CA ALA A 151 -3.57 20.86 22.29
C ALA A 151 -2.67 21.41 23.40
N PRO A 152 -2.80 20.90 24.63
CA PRO A 152 -1.87 21.26 25.71
C PRO A 152 -0.44 20.87 25.34
N VAL A 153 0.52 21.72 25.66
CA VAL A 153 1.95 21.49 25.40
C VAL A 153 2.55 20.69 26.55
N TYR A 154 3.22 19.60 26.22
CA TYR A 154 3.94 18.76 27.18
C TYR A 154 5.33 18.42 26.63
N ASP A 155 6.32 18.45 27.52
CA ASP A 155 7.68 18.03 27.22
C ASP A 155 7.78 16.50 27.32
N THR A 156 7.49 15.84 26.22
CA THR A 156 7.59 14.38 26.07
C THR A 156 7.91 14.01 24.62
N PRO A 157 8.76 13.00 24.37
CA PRO A 157 9.01 12.51 23.02
C PRO A 157 7.76 11.95 22.34
N LEU A 158 6.71 11.64 23.10
CA LEU A 158 5.42 11.15 22.61
C LEU A 158 4.48 12.27 22.16
N TYR A 159 4.88 13.55 22.28
CA TYR A 159 3.99 14.68 22.07
C TYR A 159 3.45 14.77 20.64
N ALA A 160 4.31 14.76 19.65
CA ALA A 160 3.93 15.00 18.26
C ALA A 160 2.95 13.92 17.75
N GLU A 161 3.27 12.66 17.97
CA GLU A 161 2.54 11.53 17.40
C GLU A 161 1.32 11.13 18.24
N TYR A 162 1.43 11.18 19.57
CA TYR A 162 0.44 10.58 20.46
C TYR A 162 -0.35 11.57 21.31
N ILE A 163 -0.06 12.88 21.21
CA ILE A 163 -0.86 13.95 21.80
C ILE A 163 -1.31 14.93 20.72
N LEU A 164 -0.40 15.48 19.93
CA LEU A 164 -0.70 16.56 18.98
C LEU A 164 -1.44 16.08 17.74
N SER A 165 -1.07 14.92 17.20
CA SER A 165 -1.61 14.38 15.94
C SER A 165 -3.13 14.22 15.97
N PRO A 166 -3.85 14.68 14.92
CA PRO A 166 -5.29 14.48 14.75
C PRO A 166 -5.68 13.02 14.47
N ARG A 167 -4.86 12.30 13.71
CA ARG A 167 -5.16 10.94 13.24
C ARG A 167 -5.01 9.91 14.36
N ILE A 168 -6.00 9.05 14.50
CA ILE A 168 -6.03 7.99 15.52
C ILE A 168 -6.02 6.61 14.86
N ASP A 169 -6.92 6.36 13.91
CA ASP A 169 -7.07 5.12 13.17
C ASP A 169 -7.51 5.45 11.72
N ASN A 170 -8.60 4.92 11.27
CA ASN A 170 -9.17 5.09 9.94
C ASN A 170 -10.52 5.82 9.99
N GLU A 171 -10.58 6.89 10.76
CA GLU A 171 -11.75 7.76 10.89
C GLU A 171 -11.68 8.98 9.96
N ALA A 172 -12.83 9.62 9.72
CA ALA A 172 -12.82 10.98 9.20
C ALA A 172 -12.27 11.94 10.25
N LEU A 173 -11.31 12.80 9.89
CA LEU A 173 -10.78 13.82 10.80
C LEU A 173 -11.88 14.79 11.21
N THR A 174 -12.02 15.02 12.51
CA THR A 174 -13.00 15.96 13.08
C THR A 174 -12.36 16.81 14.16
N PRO A 175 -12.80 18.06 14.37
CA PRO A 175 -12.36 18.84 15.50
C PRO A 175 -12.95 18.23 16.80
N PHE A 176 -12.11 17.84 17.74
CA PHE A 176 -12.57 17.24 19.00
C PHE A 176 -11.91 17.86 20.25
N ARG A 177 -10.81 18.58 20.06
CA ARG A 177 -10.04 19.10 21.20
C ARG A 177 -10.76 20.21 21.94
N SER A 178 -11.25 21.20 21.20
CA SER A 178 -12.02 22.30 21.79
C SER A 178 -13.29 21.78 22.48
N TYR A 179 -13.93 20.74 21.90
CA TYR A 179 -15.08 20.09 22.54
C TYR A 179 -14.72 19.48 23.89
N PHE A 180 -13.69 18.63 23.96
CA PHE A 180 -13.30 18.01 25.22
C PHE A 180 -12.70 19.01 26.22
N SER A 181 -11.99 20.02 25.76
CA SER A 181 -11.49 21.10 26.62
C SER A 181 -12.63 21.91 27.27
N ALA A 182 -13.77 22.03 26.57
CA ALA A 182 -14.93 22.74 27.09
C ALA A 182 -15.83 21.86 27.99
N THR A 183 -15.86 20.56 27.77
CA THR A 183 -16.77 19.63 28.46
C THR A 183 -16.15 18.93 29.66
N VAL A 184 -14.82 18.78 29.70
CA VAL A 184 -14.10 18.17 30.82
C VAL A 184 -13.58 19.25 31.77
N GLY A 185 -13.97 19.17 33.02
CA GLY A 185 -13.52 20.12 34.06
C GLY A 185 -12.00 20.04 34.32
N LYS A 186 -11.37 21.15 34.65
CA LYS A 186 -9.90 21.22 34.86
C LYS A 186 -9.41 20.24 35.93
N ASP A 187 -10.14 20.08 37.02
CA ASP A 187 -9.78 19.17 38.11
C ASP A 187 -9.94 17.70 37.68
N GLU A 188 -10.97 17.40 36.90
CA GLU A 188 -11.18 16.09 36.32
C GLU A 188 -10.06 15.75 35.33
N ALA A 189 -9.71 16.68 34.45
CA ALA A 189 -8.60 16.52 33.52
C ALA A 189 -7.26 16.30 34.24
N ALA A 190 -7.01 17.01 35.33
CA ALA A 190 -5.80 16.83 36.14
C ALA A 190 -5.74 15.46 36.82
N ARG A 191 -6.84 14.96 37.35
CA ARG A 191 -6.91 13.61 37.94
C ARG A 191 -6.68 12.53 36.90
N MET A 192 -7.34 12.63 35.75
CA MET A 192 -7.19 11.64 34.65
C MET A 192 -5.76 11.63 34.11
N ARG A 193 -5.07 12.78 34.02
CA ARG A 193 -3.65 12.80 33.66
C ARG A 193 -2.76 12.11 34.68
N ALA A 194 -3.04 12.33 35.96
CA ALA A 194 -2.29 11.67 37.03
C ALA A 194 -2.56 10.16 37.11
N ASN A 195 -3.77 9.75 36.75
CA ASN A 195 -4.20 8.35 36.72
C ASN A 195 -5.07 8.04 35.49
N PRO A 196 -4.49 7.76 34.34
CA PRO A 196 -5.24 7.48 33.10
C PRO A 196 -6.21 6.29 33.20
N ALA A 197 -6.02 5.38 34.15
CA ALA A 197 -6.97 4.30 34.40
C ALA A 197 -8.37 4.80 34.78
N GLU A 198 -8.49 6.03 35.33
CA GLU A 198 -9.80 6.65 35.59
C GLU A 198 -10.56 6.94 34.28
N LEU A 199 -9.86 7.39 33.24
CA LEU A 199 -10.47 7.62 31.93
C LEU A 199 -10.90 6.30 31.28
N VAL A 200 -10.10 5.22 31.43
CA VAL A 200 -10.48 3.88 30.98
C VAL A 200 -11.77 3.43 31.69
N ALA A 201 -11.83 3.53 33.01
CA ALA A 201 -13.01 3.16 33.80
C ALA A 201 -14.24 4.02 33.46
N GLN A 202 -14.04 5.32 33.22
CA GLN A 202 -15.12 6.22 32.80
C GLN A 202 -15.65 5.80 31.42
N THR A 203 -14.76 5.55 30.44
CA THR A 203 -15.15 5.12 29.09
C THR A 203 -15.92 3.81 29.13
N ALA A 204 -15.45 2.83 29.89
CA ALA A 204 -16.12 1.54 30.08
C ALA A 204 -17.52 1.67 30.67
N ARG A 205 -17.71 2.57 31.62
CA ARG A 205 -18.99 2.79 32.31
C ARG A 205 -19.98 3.59 31.44
N ASP A 206 -19.48 4.63 30.77
CA ASP A 206 -20.34 5.66 30.16
C ASP A 206 -20.69 5.37 28.71
N ILE A 207 -19.92 4.50 28.01
CA ILE A 207 -20.13 4.20 26.59
C ILE A 207 -20.68 2.78 26.41
N THR A 208 -21.92 2.71 25.96
CA THR A 208 -22.60 1.43 25.65
C THR A 208 -22.19 0.93 24.27
N ILE A 209 -21.80 -0.33 24.16
CA ILE A 209 -21.50 -0.96 22.87
C ILE A 209 -22.76 -1.59 22.29
N LEU A 210 -23.09 -1.19 21.05
CA LEU A 210 -24.18 -1.69 20.25
C LEU A 210 -23.60 -2.37 19.01
N PRO A 211 -23.34 -3.68 19.05
CA PRO A 211 -22.57 -4.40 18.01
C PRO A 211 -23.20 -4.34 16.62
N ASP A 212 -24.53 -4.29 16.55
CA ASP A 212 -25.29 -4.31 15.28
C ASP A 212 -25.78 -2.92 14.83
N TRP A 213 -25.40 -1.87 15.55
CA TRP A 213 -26.00 -0.56 15.34
C TRP A 213 -25.56 0.14 14.05
N TYR A 214 -24.39 -0.20 13.51
CA TYR A 214 -23.90 0.53 12.34
C TYR A 214 -23.40 -0.41 11.24
N PRO A 215 -24.24 -0.73 10.24
CA PRO A 215 -23.80 -1.48 9.09
C PRO A 215 -22.77 -0.67 8.29
N GLY A 216 -21.62 -1.25 7.99
CA GLY A 216 -20.63 -0.68 7.10
C GLY A 216 -19.34 -0.12 7.73
N ASN A 217 -19.08 -0.40 9.00
CA ASN A 217 -17.83 -0.03 9.68
C ASN A 217 -17.48 1.48 9.67
N ILE A 218 -18.46 2.36 9.51
CA ILE A 218 -18.22 3.81 9.57
C ILE A 218 -17.90 4.19 11.02
N ARG A 219 -16.83 4.96 11.19
CA ARG A 219 -16.40 5.46 12.50
C ARG A 219 -17.23 6.70 12.87
N MET A 220 -17.79 6.72 14.05
CA MET A 220 -18.41 7.92 14.63
C MET A 220 -17.34 8.91 15.06
N SER A 221 -17.62 10.21 14.96
CA SER A 221 -16.72 11.22 15.53
C SER A 221 -16.66 11.12 17.05
N PRO A 222 -15.54 11.47 17.70
CA PRO A 222 -15.41 11.44 19.16
C PRO A 222 -16.49 12.26 19.89
N GLU A 223 -16.86 13.42 19.37
CA GLU A 223 -17.96 14.24 19.91
C GLU A 223 -19.31 13.51 19.82
N ALA A 224 -19.59 12.86 18.68
CA ALA A 224 -20.84 12.12 18.51
C ALA A 224 -20.94 10.94 19.48
N VAL A 225 -19.84 10.22 19.73
CA VAL A 225 -19.78 9.15 20.74
C VAL A 225 -20.03 9.71 22.15
N ASP A 226 -19.40 10.84 22.48
CA ASP A 226 -19.60 11.45 23.80
C ASP A 226 -21.04 11.89 24.04
N ARG A 227 -21.69 12.46 23.03
CA ARG A 227 -23.09 12.92 23.12
C ARG A 227 -24.10 11.77 23.16
N SER A 228 -23.89 10.73 22.35
CA SER A 228 -24.82 9.59 22.26
C SER A 228 -24.65 8.60 23.41
N LYS A 229 -23.47 8.53 24.01
CA LYS A 229 -23.08 7.50 25.00
C LYS A 229 -23.26 6.06 24.52
N ALA A 230 -23.38 5.86 23.20
CA ALA A 230 -23.58 4.56 22.57
C ALA A 230 -22.90 4.53 21.20
N THR A 231 -22.21 3.42 20.88
CA THR A 231 -21.48 3.26 19.62
C THR A 231 -21.02 1.81 19.41
N ASN A 232 -20.25 1.53 18.34
CA ASN A 232 -19.50 0.29 18.17
C ASN A 232 -18.13 0.34 18.87
N ALA A 233 -17.48 -0.82 19.06
CA ALA A 233 -16.21 -0.92 19.77
C ALA A 233 -15.11 -0.05 19.15
N ALA A 234 -14.96 -0.06 17.82
CA ALA A 234 -13.93 0.71 17.13
C ALA A 234 -14.09 2.24 17.30
N SER A 235 -15.31 2.74 17.28
CA SER A 235 -15.58 4.16 17.53
C SER A 235 -15.38 4.56 19.02
N ARG A 236 -15.66 3.64 19.97
CA ARG A 236 -15.31 3.82 21.38
C ARG A 236 -13.80 3.97 21.57
N ASP A 237 -13.03 3.15 20.89
CA ASP A 237 -11.57 3.14 20.98
C ASP A 237 -10.98 4.46 20.46
N ILE A 238 -11.48 4.94 19.33
CA ILE A 238 -11.14 6.26 18.79
C ILE A 238 -11.56 7.38 19.75
N TYR A 239 -12.76 7.29 20.32
CA TYR A 239 -13.23 8.25 21.32
C TYR A 239 -12.32 8.34 22.54
N PHE A 240 -11.91 7.18 23.08
CA PHE A 240 -10.98 7.12 24.21
C PHE A 240 -9.67 7.82 23.89
N VAL A 241 -9.06 7.49 22.74
CA VAL A 241 -7.78 8.09 22.31
C VAL A 241 -7.94 9.60 22.09
N ALA A 242 -9.02 10.04 21.43
CA ALA A 242 -9.28 11.46 21.20
C ALA A 242 -9.42 12.25 22.52
N LYS A 243 -10.19 11.71 23.46
CA LYS A 243 -10.38 12.31 24.79
C LYS A 243 -9.06 12.32 25.58
N ALA A 244 -8.32 11.21 25.60
CA ALA A 244 -7.02 11.12 26.25
C ALA A 244 -6.03 12.15 25.70
N ARG A 245 -5.86 12.23 24.38
CA ARG A 245 -5.00 13.24 23.73
C ARG A 245 -5.43 14.67 24.03
N SER A 246 -6.74 14.94 24.11
CA SER A 246 -7.26 16.27 24.45
C SER A 246 -6.94 16.66 25.90
N LEU A 247 -6.81 15.69 26.79
CA LEU A 247 -6.40 15.88 28.17
C LEU A 247 -4.88 15.88 28.37
N GLY A 248 -4.09 15.68 27.29
CA GLY A 248 -2.63 15.62 27.35
C GLY A 248 -2.08 14.27 27.81
N ILE A 249 -2.86 13.20 27.65
CA ILE A 249 -2.42 11.82 27.91
C ILE A 249 -2.01 11.22 26.57
N PRO A 250 -0.75 10.76 26.40
CA PRO A 250 -0.36 10.06 25.18
C PRO A 250 -1.19 8.80 25.01
N ALA A 251 -1.86 8.67 23.87
CA ALA A 251 -2.74 7.52 23.61
C ALA A 251 -2.74 7.16 22.12
N ARG A 252 -2.96 5.87 21.83
CA ARG A 252 -3.00 5.32 20.48
C ARG A 252 -3.90 4.09 20.38
N ILE A 253 -4.28 3.75 19.17
CA ILE A 253 -4.58 2.39 18.79
C ILE A 253 -3.27 1.84 18.21
N ASP A 254 -2.72 0.81 18.85
CA ASP A 254 -1.45 0.22 18.42
C ASP A 254 -1.62 -0.42 17.04
N PRO A 255 -0.89 0.03 16.00
CA PRO A 255 -1.11 -0.41 14.63
C PRO A 255 -0.81 -1.90 14.43
N VAL A 256 0.09 -2.46 15.25
CA VAL A 256 0.46 -3.89 15.13
C VAL A 256 -0.61 -4.80 15.73
N THR A 257 -1.08 -4.48 16.94
CA THR A 257 -1.98 -5.35 17.70
C THR A 257 -3.45 -4.94 17.62
N GLY A 258 -3.74 -3.71 17.17
CA GLY A 258 -5.08 -3.11 17.19
C GLY A 258 -5.57 -2.75 18.59
N LYS A 259 -4.72 -2.83 19.61
CA LYS A 259 -5.08 -2.52 20.98
C LYS A 259 -5.10 -1.03 21.25
N THR A 260 -6.10 -0.59 21.99
CA THR A 260 -6.13 0.77 22.52
C THR A 260 -5.17 0.88 23.69
N GLN A 261 -4.30 1.89 23.67
CA GLN A 261 -3.24 2.05 24.65
C GLN A 261 -3.11 3.51 25.09
N TRP A 262 -2.63 3.71 26.31
CA TRP A 262 -2.18 4.98 26.83
C TRP A 262 -0.78 4.83 27.44
N ALA A 263 -0.01 5.92 27.49
CA ALA A 263 1.31 5.91 28.08
C ALA A 263 1.37 6.77 29.36
N ASP A 264 2.19 6.32 30.31
CA ASP A 264 2.54 7.09 31.48
C ASP A 264 3.57 8.21 31.16
N ALA A 265 3.91 9.02 32.14
CA ALA A 265 4.90 10.09 31.99
C ALA A 265 6.31 9.58 31.64
N LYS A 266 6.59 8.29 31.82
CA LYS A 266 7.88 7.66 31.47
C LYS A 266 7.86 7.04 30.07
N GLY A 267 6.72 7.08 29.37
CA GLY A 267 6.55 6.51 28.04
C GLY A 267 6.23 5.01 28.03
N ASN A 268 5.84 4.43 29.17
CA ASN A 268 5.43 3.02 29.21
C ASN A 268 3.98 2.90 28.76
N TRP A 269 3.74 2.05 27.74
CA TRP A 269 2.41 1.78 27.21
C TRP A 269 1.64 0.78 28.06
N THR A 270 0.36 1.06 28.27
CA THR A 270 -0.59 0.21 29.00
C THR A 270 -1.84 0.00 28.15
N ASP A 271 -2.29 -1.24 28.04
CA ASP A 271 -3.53 -1.57 27.31
C ASP A 271 -4.76 -1.02 28.07
N ALA A 272 -5.65 -0.34 27.35
CA ALA A 272 -6.94 0.10 27.89
C ALA A 272 -7.98 -1.02 27.71
N SER A 273 -8.42 -1.61 28.81
CA SER A 273 -9.48 -2.63 28.82
C SER A 273 -10.79 -2.04 29.28
N PHE A 274 -11.82 -2.06 28.40
CA PHE A 274 -13.12 -1.46 28.71
C PHE A 274 -14.15 -2.46 29.27
N GLY A 275 -13.75 -3.73 29.49
CA GLY A 275 -14.66 -4.76 29.99
C GLY A 275 -15.72 -5.19 28.97
N GLY A 276 -16.11 -6.46 28.97
CA GLY A 276 -17.20 -6.97 28.12
C GLY A 276 -16.85 -7.32 26.67
N ASP A 277 -15.66 -6.96 26.21
CA ASP A 277 -15.20 -7.38 24.88
C ASP A 277 -14.51 -8.75 24.96
N SER A 278 -14.86 -9.68 24.08
CA SER A 278 -14.24 -11.00 23.96
C SER A 278 -12.74 -10.93 23.62
N SER A 279 -12.24 -9.75 23.19
CA SER A 279 -10.83 -9.47 22.87
C SER A 279 -10.03 -8.81 24.01
N ALA A 280 -10.69 -8.37 25.08
CA ALA A 280 -10.03 -7.66 26.18
C ALA A 280 -9.98 -8.54 27.44
N SER A 281 -8.98 -9.41 27.54
CA SER A 281 -8.66 -10.03 28.83
C SER A 281 -8.21 -8.94 29.80
N ALA A 282 -8.75 -8.96 31.03
CA ALA A 282 -8.45 -8.00 32.10
C ALA A 282 -6.99 -8.05 32.61
N LYS A 283 -6.14 -8.84 32.01
CA LYS A 283 -4.68 -8.86 32.21
C LYS A 283 -4.00 -8.54 30.87
N PRO A 284 -2.89 -7.76 30.87
CA PRO A 284 -2.04 -7.66 29.70
C PRO A 284 -1.75 -9.08 29.18
N ALA A 285 -1.98 -9.35 27.90
CA ALA A 285 -1.65 -10.66 27.37
C ALA A 285 -0.16 -10.89 27.56
N SER A 286 0.18 -12.08 28.05
CA SER A 286 1.58 -12.49 28.13
C SER A 286 2.18 -12.47 26.73
N GLN A 287 3.43 -12.04 26.61
CA GLN A 287 4.09 -11.89 25.32
C GLN A 287 5.24 -12.89 25.16
N GLY A 288 5.45 -13.30 23.92
CA GLY A 288 6.68 -13.97 23.48
C GLY A 288 7.32 -13.19 22.34
N THR A 289 8.38 -13.71 21.79
CA THR A 289 9.11 -13.10 20.68
C THR A 289 9.07 -14.01 19.46
N LEU A 290 8.69 -13.46 18.30
CA LEU A 290 8.84 -14.12 17.01
C LEU A 290 10.10 -13.61 16.33
N LYS A 291 10.97 -14.53 15.91
CA LYS A 291 12.15 -14.23 15.12
C LYS A 291 12.14 -15.10 13.87
N LEU A 292 12.18 -14.48 12.69
CA LEU A 292 12.19 -15.21 11.43
C LEU A 292 13.55 -15.07 10.73
N ALA A 293 14.10 -16.20 10.32
CA ALA A 293 15.17 -16.25 9.34
C ALA A 293 14.59 -16.09 7.93
N PHE A 294 15.37 -15.57 7.00
CA PHE A 294 15.06 -15.55 5.58
C PHE A 294 16.33 -15.80 4.78
N THR A 295 16.23 -16.65 3.77
CA THR A 295 17.29 -16.84 2.79
C THR A 295 16.82 -16.24 1.47
N LYS A 296 17.67 -15.43 0.85
CA LYS A 296 17.40 -14.84 -0.46
C LYS A 296 16.82 -15.88 -1.41
N THR A 297 15.70 -15.55 -2.00
CA THR A 297 14.93 -16.42 -2.90
C THR A 297 14.68 -15.69 -4.20
N GLY A 298 15.33 -16.17 -5.27
CA GLY A 298 15.29 -15.45 -6.55
C GLY A 298 15.87 -14.05 -6.38
N ARG A 299 15.06 -13.03 -6.66
CA ARG A 299 15.44 -11.61 -6.56
C ARG A 299 14.98 -10.93 -5.27
N ILE A 300 14.26 -11.66 -4.41
CA ILE A 300 13.77 -11.12 -3.17
C ILE A 300 14.90 -11.24 -2.14
N ASP A 301 15.49 -10.09 -1.81
CA ASP A 301 16.54 -9.98 -0.78
C ASP A 301 15.94 -9.70 0.60
N ASP A 302 14.92 -8.84 0.65
CA ASP A 302 14.26 -8.41 1.88
C ASP A 302 12.73 -8.29 1.63
N PRO A 303 11.97 -9.37 1.87
CA PRO A 303 10.55 -9.40 1.58
C PRO A 303 9.79 -8.26 2.26
N LYS A 304 8.89 -7.60 1.51
CA LYS A 304 8.03 -6.52 2.00
C LYS A 304 6.76 -7.08 2.62
N TYR A 305 6.40 -6.52 3.77
CA TYR A 305 5.10 -6.79 4.40
C TYR A 305 3.96 -6.35 3.47
N TYR A 306 2.82 -6.94 3.54
CA TYR A 306 1.65 -6.82 2.64
C TYR A 306 1.88 -7.26 1.19
N THR A 307 3.10 -7.13 0.67
CA THR A 307 3.42 -7.48 -0.72
C THR A 307 3.82 -8.93 -0.88
N GLN A 308 4.80 -9.40 -0.09
CA GLN A 308 5.31 -10.75 -0.16
C GLN A 308 4.91 -11.61 1.04
N PHE A 309 4.62 -11.01 2.19
CA PHE A 309 4.14 -11.77 3.35
C PHE A 309 3.23 -10.94 4.25
N THR A 310 2.46 -11.65 5.07
CA THR A 310 1.62 -11.09 6.13
C THR A 310 1.63 -11.99 7.35
N LEU A 311 1.40 -11.41 8.51
CA LEU A 311 1.29 -12.10 9.79
C LEU A 311 -0.06 -11.79 10.43
N SER A 312 -0.80 -12.82 10.81
CA SER A 312 -2.10 -12.68 11.48
C SER A 312 -2.11 -13.45 12.79
N LYS A 313 -2.75 -12.89 13.81
CA LYS A 313 -3.13 -13.62 15.02
C LYS A 313 -4.47 -14.31 14.79
N ILE A 314 -4.62 -15.55 15.20
CA ILE A 314 -5.92 -16.22 15.22
C ILE A 314 -6.62 -15.84 16.52
N ALA A 315 -7.69 -15.06 16.41
CA ALA A 315 -8.51 -14.68 17.54
C ALA A 315 -9.99 -14.90 17.19
N ASP A 316 -10.73 -15.49 18.11
CA ASP A 316 -12.15 -15.87 17.92
C ASP A 316 -12.39 -16.65 16.62
N GLY A 317 -11.48 -17.58 16.32
CA GLY A 317 -11.54 -18.42 15.13
C GLY A 317 -11.36 -17.66 13.80
N ARG A 318 -10.74 -16.48 13.80
CA ARG A 318 -10.49 -15.67 12.62
C ARG A 318 -9.06 -15.14 12.59
N PRO A 319 -8.42 -15.09 11.43
CA PRO A 319 -7.14 -14.41 11.29
C PRO A 319 -7.36 -12.89 11.39
N GLN A 320 -6.70 -12.27 12.36
CA GLN A 320 -6.62 -10.82 12.52
C GLN A 320 -5.24 -10.37 12.06
N LEU A 321 -5.21 -9.65 10.96
CA LEU A 321 -3.96 -9.16 10.36
C LEU A 321 -3.28 -8.18 11.31
N LEU A 322 -1.98 -8.37 11.55
CA LEU A 322 -1.18 -7.40 12.26
C LEU A 322 -0.81 -6.24 11.33
N GLY A 323 -0.88 -5.01 11.84
CA GLY A 323 -0.53 -3.81 11.11
C GLY A 323 0.95 -3.45 11.28
N PHE A 324 1.64 -3.18 10.18
CA PHE A 324 3.00 -2.64 10.15
C PHE A 324 3.04 -1.47 9.16
N PRO A 325 4.06 -0.61 9.20
CA PRO A 325 4.22 0.43 8.17
C PRO A 325 4.22 -0.15 6.76
N GLU A 326 3.74 0.62 5.77
CA GLU A 326 3.67 0.16 4.37
C GLU A 326 5.02 -0.18 3.74
N ASP A 327 6.09 0.42 4.26
CA ASP A 327 7.48 0.19 3.86
C ASP A 327 8.18 -0.89 4.69
N ALA A 328 7.47 -1.52 5.65
CA ALA A 328 8.05 -2.55 6.50
C ALA A 328 8.53 -3.76 5.68
N THR A 329 9.73 -4.24 6.03
CA THR A 329 10.34 -5.42 5.42
C THR A 329 10.60 -6.49 6.48
N TRP A 330 10.86 -7.72 6.04
CA TRP A 330 11.26 -8.79 6.96
C TRP A 330 12.42 -8.36 7.88
N SER A 331 13.45 -7.71 7.32
CA SER A 331 14.62 -7.32 8.10
C SER A 331 14.31 -6.25 9.14
N SER A 332 13.34 -5.37 8.88
CA SER A 332 12.98 -4.28 9.79
C SER A 332 12.09 -4.73 10.95
N ILE A 333 11.29 -5.79 10.78
CA ILE A 333 10.28 -6.16 11.78
C ILE A 333 10.46 -7.55 12.41
N LEU A 334 11.06 -8.52 11.73
CA LEU A 334 11.08 -9.91 12.19
C LEU A 334 12.47 -10.55 12.31
N ARG A 335 13.49 -9.97 11.68
CA ARG A 335 14.86 -10.51 11.73
C ARG A 335 15.44 -10.52 13.15
N ASP A 336 15.30 -9.41 13.86
CA ASP A 336 15.88 -9.22 15.18
C ASP A 336 14.92 -9.59 16.32
N GLY A 337 13.67 -9.86 15.98
CA GLY A 337 12.62 -10.34 16.87
C GLY A 337 11.53 -9.29 17.14
N GLN A 338 10.29 -9.69 16.96
CA GLN A 338 9.08 -8.91 17.26
C GLN A 338 8.38 -9.48 18.48
N LYS A 339 8.10 -8.66 19.49
CA LYS A 339 7.24 -9.04 20.62
C LYS A 339 5.79 -9.13 20.16
N LEU A 340 5.16 -10.24 20.45
CA LEU A 340 3.77 -10.54 20.11
C LEU A 340 3.06 -11.14 21.32
N ASP A 341 1.75 -10.93 21.41
CA ASP A 341 0.93 -11.56 22.44
C ASP A 341 0.92 -13.08 22.28
N GLU A 342 0.76 -13.79 23.38
CA GLU A 342 0.56 -15.24 23.33
C GLU A 342 -0.65 -15.61 22.45
N GLY A 343 -0.58 -16.73 21.76
CA GLY A 343 -1.66 -17.26 20.93
C GLY A 343 -1.17 -17.90 19.64
N GLN A 344 -2.12 -18.35 18.85
CA GLN A 344 -1.89 -18.96 17.55
C GLN A 344 -1.74 -17.88 16.47
N TYR A 345 -0.80 -18.09 15.56
CA TYR A 345 -0.50 -17.19 14.46
C TYR A 345 -0.48 -17.91 13.12
N MET A 346 -0.76 -17.14 12.07
CA MET A 346 -0.66 -17.57 10.67
C MET A 346 0.26 -16.60 9.93
N LEU A 347 1.39 -17.11 9.43
CA LEU A 347 2.29 -16.44 8.53
C LEU A 347 1.93 -16.85 7.09
N VAL A 348 1.54 -15.90 6.26
CA VAL A 348 1.29 -16.15 4.84
C VAL A 348 2.39 -15.49 4.03
N SER A 349 3.03 -16.25 3.15
CA SER A 349 3.94 -15.72 2.14
C SER A 349 3.39 -16.02 0.73
N GLY A 350 3.70 -15.16 -0.23
CA GLY A 350 3.22 -15.32 -1.58
C GLY A 350 4.13 -14.65 -2.61
N GLN A 351 4.39 -15.36 -3.70
CA GLN A 351 5.08 -14.83 -4.86
C GLN A 351 4.12 -14.83 -6.05
N ARG A 352 3.91 -13.63 -6.63
CA ARG A 352 3.11 -13.49 -7.85
C ARG A 352 3.93 -13.92 -9.06
N MET A 353 3.28 -14.68 -9.91
CA MET A 353 3.85 -15.23 -11.15
C MET A 353 3.49 -14.35 -12.36
N ALA A 354 4.25 -14.50 -13.44
CA ALA A 354 4.02 -13.78 -14.70
C ALA A 354 2.63 -14.03 -15.31
N ASP A 355 2.07 -15.21 -15.09
CA ASP A 355 0.72 -15.59 -15.54
C ASP A 355 -0.40 -15.02 -14.64
N GLY A 356 -0.04 -14.23 -13.63
CA GLY A 356 -0.96 -13.69 -12.63
C GLY A 356 -1.30 -14.65 -11.49
N GLY A 357 -0.79 -15.87 -11.51
CA GLY A 357 -0.89 -16.83 -10.43
C GLY A 357 -0.12 -16.39 -9.18
N VAL A 358 -0.37 -17.03 -8.05
CA VAL A 358 0.40 -16.80 -6.82
C VAL A 358 0.79 -18.12 -6.19
N LEU A 359 2.08 -18.32 -5.99
CA LEU A 359 2.61 -19.43 -5.20
C LEU A 359 2.54 -19.02 -3.72
N SER A 360 1.51 -19.48 -3.02
CA SER A 360 1.30 -19.11 -1.62
C SER A 360 1.66 -20.23 -0.65
N ARG A 361 2.06 -19.82 0.56
CA ARG A 361 2.36 -20.70 1.70
C ARG A 361 1.77 -20.08 2.96
N ALA A 362 0.94 -20.82 3.67
CA ALA A 362 0.44 -20.47 4.98
C ALA A 362 1.08 -21.39 6.03
N GLN A 363 1.69 -20.81 7.04
CA GLN A 363 2.35 -21.52 8.14
C GLN A 363 1.71 -21.11 9.45
N PHE A 364 1.38 -22.08 10.28
CA PHE A 364 0.77 -21.88 11.59
C PHE A 364 1.75 -22.22 12.70
N PHE A 365 1.78 -21.41 13.76
CA PHE A 365 2.62 -21.60 14.94
C PHE A 365 2.03 -20.90 16.15
N ASP A 366 2.49 -21.28 17.34
CA ASP A 366 2.08 -20.68 18.61
C ASP A 366 3.17 -19.77 19.17
N ILE A 367 2.80 -18.59 19.61
CA ILE A 367 3.62 -17.75 20.49
C ILE A 367 3.25 -18.07 21.94
N ARG A 368 4.24 -18.43 22.75
CA ARG A 368 4.07 -18.72 24.17
C ARG A 368 4.70 -17.64 25.03
N PRO A 369 4.20 -17.42 26.25
CA PRO A 369 4.77 -16.47 27.19
C PRO A 369 6.27 -16.61 27.37
N GLU A 370 6.98 -15.50 27.39
CA GLU A 370 8.42 -15.41 27.67
C GLU A 370 9.32 -16.32 26.81
N SER A 371 8.76 -16.91 25.73
CA SER A 371 9.50 -17.76 24.80
C SER A 371 9.90 -17.00 23.53
N THR A 372 10.94 -17.48 22.87
CA THR A 372 11.28 -17.05 21.51
C THR A 372 10.96 -18.19 20.55
N VAL A 373 10.07 -17.90 19.59
CA VAL A 373 9.80 -18.75 18.44
C VAL A 373 10.73 -18.32 17.32
N SER A 374 11.61 -19.24 16.91
CA SER A 374 12.50 -19.04 15.77
C SER A 374 12.02 -19.92 14.62
N ASP A 375 11.73 -19.30 13.48
CA ASP A 375 11.23 -19.98 12.29
C ASP A 375 11.79 -19.32 11.01
N THR A 376 11.36 -19.76 9.84
CA THR A 376 11.85 -19.29 8.55
C THR A 376 10.69 -18.73 7.71
N LEU A 377 10.85 -17.52 7.22
CA LEU A 377 10.00 -16.98 6.16
C LEU A 377 10.43 -17.64 4.84
N VAL A 378 9.59 -18.50 4.30
CA VAL A 378 9.85 -19.23 3.06
C VAL A 378 9.06 -18.62 1.92
N MET A 379 9.76 -18.20 0.86
CA MET A 379 9.16 -17.81 -0.42
C MET A 379 9.26 -19.00 -1.37
N ARG A 380 8.11 -19.42 -1.93
CA ARG A 380 8.09 -20.51 -2.91
C ARG A 380 8.57 -19.97 -4.26
N GLN A 381 9.38 -20.78 -4.96
CA GLN A 381 9.88 -20.45 -6.29
C GLN A 381 9.10 -21.20 -7.37
N ASP A 382 8.94 -20.58 -8.52
CA ASP A 382 8.51 -21.28 -9.72
C ASP A 382 9.71 -22.02 -10.33
N ASN A 383 9.66 -23.32 -10.28
CA ASN A 383 10.67 -24.19 -10.92
C ASN A 383 10.24 -24.61 -12.33
N LYS A 384 9.16 -24.05 -12.88
CA LYS A 384 8.75 -24.31 -14.25
C LYS A 384 9.67 -23.52 -15.18
N GLY A 385 10.39 -24.22 -16.05
CA GLY A 385 11.18 -23.60 -17.10
C GLY A 385 10.30 -22.71 -17.99
N VAL A 386 10.91 -21.71 -18.63
CA VAL A 386 10.23 -20.79 -19.54
C VAL A 386 9.58 -21.57 -20.68
N GLN A 387 8.28 -21.39 -20.87
CA GLN A 387 7.50 -22.04 -21.93
C GLN A 387 7.23 -21.09 -23.08
N VAL A 388 7.24 -21.61 -24.31
CA VAL A 388 6.76 -20.86 -25.47
C VAL A 388 5.25 -20.78 -25.42
N ILE A 389 4.73 -19.53 -25.33
CA ILE A 389 3.30 -19.25 -25.17
C ILE A 389 2.65 -18.68 -26.43
N GLY A 390 3.44 -18.32 -27.42
CA GLY A 390 2.96 -17.77 -28.69
C GLY A 390 4.09 -17.54 -29.68
N ASN A 391 3.77 -16.86 -30.78
CA ASN A 391 4.74 -16.48 -31.80
C ASN A 391 4.56 -15.00 -32.20
N PHE A 392 5.64 -14.39 -32.68
CA PHE A 392 5.70 -13.03 -33.18
C PHE A 392 6.78 -12.91 -34.23
N ASN A 393 6.45 -12.37 -35.40
CA ASN A 393 7.42 -12.21 -36.49
C ASN A 393 8.34 -11.00 -36.23
N SER A 394 9.59 -11.26 -35.87
CA SER A 394 10.61 -10.25 -35.62
C SER A 394 11.03 -9.40 -36.83
N GLU A 395 10.65 -9.81 -38.07
CA GLU A 395 10.83 -9.00 -39.26
C GLU A 395 9.80 -7.87 -39.41
N ASN A 396 8.76 -7.83 -38.58
CA ASN A 396 7.83 -6.69 -38.57
C ASN A 396 8.57 -5.40 -38.30
N THR A 397 8.14 -4.33 -38.99
CA THR A 397 8.80 -3.03 -38.98
C THR A 397 8.05 -2.00 -38.14
N TYR A 398 8.78 -1.02 -37.70
CA TYR A 398 8.29 0.14 -36.96
C TYR A 398 9.11 1.38 -37.35
N THR A 399 8.57 2.58 -37.14
CA THR A 399 9.33 3.83 -37.30
C THR A 399 10.10 4.15 -36.01
N ASP A 400 11.42 4.12 -36.05
CA ASP A 400 12.29 4.46 -34.94
C ASP A 400 12.26 5.98 -34.68
N LEU A 401 11.96 6.40 -33.46
CA LEU A 401 11.81 7.83 -33.11
C LEU A 401 13.12 8.59 -33.13
N ALA A 402 14.25 7.95 -32.85
CA ALA A 402 15.54 8.62 -32.81
C ALA A 402 16.06 8.96 -34.22
N SER A 403 15.90 8.05 -35.17
CA SER A 403 16.37 8.24 -36.54
C SER A 403 15.29 8.64 -37.53
N GLY A 404 14.01 8.45 -37.21
CA GLY A 404 12.89 8.61 -38.14
C GLY A 404 12.84 7.54 -39.22
N ALA A 405 13.71 6.54 -39.19
CA ALA A 405 13.80 5.47 -40.19
C ALA A 405 12.90 4.29 -39.84
N GLU A 406 12.45 3.58 -40.89
CA GLU A 406 11.80 2.30 -40.70
C GLU A 406 12.85 1.21 -40.41
N LYS A 407 12.64 0.46 -39.31
CA LYS A 407 13.52 -0.63 -38.87
C LYS A 407 12.67 -1.87 -38.56
N SER A 408 13.23 -3.08 -38.82
CA SER A 408 12.61 -4.28 -38.26
C SER A 408 12.97 -4.45 -36.77
N VAL A 409 12.13 -5.16 -36.04
CA VAL A 409 12.43 -5.51 -34.65
C VAL A 409 13.75 -6.23 -34.55
N LEU A 410 13.97 -7.23 -35.43
CA LEU A 410 15.20 -8.00 -35.50
C LEU A 410 16.45 -7.14 -35.77
N SER A 411 16.34 -6.14 -36.67
CA SER A 411 17.47 -5.26 -36.96
C SER A 411 17.87 -4.38 -35.79
N THR A 412 16.93 -4.05 -34.87
CA THR A 412 17.17 -3.24 -33.69
C THR A 412 17.69 -4.07 -32.52
N THR A 413 17.08 -5.23 -32.27
CA THR A 413 17.36 -6.03 -31.07
C THR A 413 18.50 -7.04 -31.28
N GLY A 414 18.86 -7.32 -32.53
CA GLY A 414 19.87 -8.32 -32.83
C GLY A 414 19.40 -9.76 -32.56
N ARG A 415 20.36 -10.67 -32.39
CA ARG A 415 20.07 -12.08 -32.11
C ARG A 415 19.83 -12.29 -30.60
N GLY A 416 18.96 -13.24 -30.28
CA GLY A 416 18.60 -13.63 -28.91
C GLY A 416 17.23 -13.17 -28.53
N TYR A 417 17.01 -13.06 -27.22
CA TYR A 417 15.75 -12.55 -26.66
C TYR A 417 15.71 -11.03 -26.65
N TYR A 418 14.50 -10.46 -26.66
CA TYR A 418 14.25 -9.03 -26.60
C TYR A 418 12.89 -8.75 -25.97
N VAL A 419 12.67 -7.51 -25.54
CA VAL A 419 11.40 -7.04 -24.98
C VAL A 419 10.70 -6.12 -25.98
N ILE A 420 9.39 -6.27 -26.15
CA ILE A 420 8.53 -5.28 -26.80
C ILE A 420 7.49 -4.80 -25.81
N GLY A 421 7.32 -3.48 -25.71
CA GLY A 421 6.25 -2.83 -24.97
C GLY A 421 5.34 -2.04 -25.90
N LEU A 422 4.03 -2.34 -25.90
CA LEU A 422 3.01 -1.54 -26.57
C LEU A 422 2.40 -0.57 -25.56
N LEU A 423 2.63 0.72 -25.74
CA LEU A 423 2.32 1.73 -24.73
C LEU A 423 1.13 2.62 -25.13
N THR A 424 0.48 3.19 -24.12
CA THR A 424 -0.36 4.38 -24.23
C THR A 424 0.26 5.48 -23.36
N PRO A 425 0.60 6.66 -23.92
CA PRO A 425 1.23 7.74 -23.14
C PRO A 425 0.28 8.31 -22.10
N ASN A 426 0.84 8.85 -21.02
CA ASN A 426 0.10 9.49 -19.91
C ASN A 426 -1.02 8.61 -19.31
N HIS A 427 -0.80 7.32 -19.34
CA HIS A 427 -1.72 6.30 -18.85
C HIS A 427 -1.12 5.67 -17.61
N GLU A 428 -1.87 5.63 -16.51
CA GLU A 428 -1.33 5.19 -15.21
C GLU A 428 -0.73 3.79 -15.26
N PRO A 429 -1.38 2.76 -15.86
CA PRO A 429 -0.76 1.43 -16.00
C PRO A 429 0.56 1.44 -16.78
N THR A 430 0.69 2.29 -17.81
CA THR A 430 1.94 2.47 -18.56
C THR A 430 3.02 3.10 -17.70
N ASN A 431 2.68 4.18 -16.98
CA ASN A 431 3.62 4.88 -16.11
C ASN A 431 4.10 3.99 -14.96
N HIS A 432 3.19 3.19 -14.40
CA HIS A 432 3.53 2.20 -13.38
C HIS A 432 4.51 1.14 -13.92
N ALA A 433 4.18 0.55 -15.07
CA ALA A 433 5.03 -0.45 -15.72
C ALA A 433 6.45 0.09 -16.02
N LEU A 434 6.56 1.32 -16.51
CA LEU A 434 7.86 1.94 -16.80
C LEU A 434 8.66 2.28 -15.53
N ARG A 435 7.99 2.65 -14.43
CA ARG A 435 8.66 2.80 -13.12
C ARG A 435 9.16 1.47 -12.57
N ASP A 436 8.39 0.41 -12.70
CA ASP A 436 8.80 -0.94 -12.30
C ASP A 436 10.03 -1.39 -13.09
N ILE A 437 10.06 -1.13 -14.40
CA ILE A 437 11.22 -1.43 -15.28
C ILE A 437 12.44 -0.59 -14.85
N ALA A 438 12.25 0.70 -14.59
CA ALA A 438 13.33 1.59 -14.13
C ALA A 438 13.92 1.13 -12.79
N ALA A 439 13.09 0.64 -11.87
CA ALA A 439 13.54 0.14 -10.56
C ALA A 439 14.51 -1.05 -10.68
N VAL A 440 14.45 -1.79 -11.78
CA VAL A 440 15.31 -2.95 -12.07
C VAL A 440 16.24 -2.72 -13.26
N ALA A 441 16.46 -1.47 -13.66
CA ALA A 441 17.32 -1.11 -14.79
C ALA A 441 18.72 -1.77 -14.76
N PRO A 442 19.43 -1.89 -13.62
CA PRO A 442 20.72 -2.57 -13.56
C PRO A 442 20.70 -4.02 -14.07
N GLU A 443 19.60 -4.75 -13.90
CA GLU A 443 19.48 -6.11 -14.39
C GLU A 443 19.30 -6.14 -15.92
N PHE A 444 18.57 -5.18 -16.49
CA PHE A 444 18.46 -5.03 -17.94
C PHE A 444 19.79 -4.63 -18.56
N GLU A 445 20.55 -3.73 -17.93
CA GLU A 445 21.90 -3.35 -18.37
C GLU A 445 22.84 -4.57 -18.40
N LYS A 446 22.79 -5.39 -17.37
CA LYS A 446 23.55 -6.63 -17.28
C LYS A 446 23.14 -7.64 -18.35
N TRP A 447 21.83 -7.76 -18.61
CA TRP A 447 21.30 -8.64 -19.66
C TRP A 447 21.71 -8.16 -21.06
N GLY A 448 21.81 -6.84 -21.27
CA GLY A 448 22.35 -6.24 -22.47
C GLY A 448 21.53 -6.44 -23.75
N ARG A 449 20.26 -6.83 -23.63
CA ARG A 449 19.37 -7.07 -24.78
C ARG A 449 18.42 -5.90 -25.01
N GLY A 450 17.99 -5.73 -26.27
CA GLY A 450 17.14 -4.62 -26.69
C GLY A 450 15.73 -4.68 -26.10
N MET A 451 15.23 -3.50 -25.73
CA MET A 451 13.82 -3.26 -25.42
C MET A 451 13.27 -2.20 -26.35
N ILE A 452 12.19 -2.51 -27.07
CA ILE A 452 11.51 -1.57 -27.97
C ILE A 452 10.18 -1.18 -27.37
N LEU A 453 9.99 0.12 -27.13
CA LEU A 453 8.76 0.70 -26.61
C LEU A 453 8.01 1.39 -27.76
N LEU A 454 6.84 0.88 -28.10
CA LEU A 454 6.08 1.29 -29.27
C LEU A 454 4.83 2.06 -28.90
N PHE A 455 4.64 3.19 -29.57
CA PHE A 455 3.41 3.95 -29.57
C PHE A 455 2.56 3.61 -30.81
N LYS A 456 1.26 3.80 -30.68
CA LYS A 456 0.31 3.52 -31.75
C LYS A 456 0.52 4.44 -32.97
N ASP A 457 0.83 5.72 -32.72
CA ASP A 457 0.97 6.74 -33.75
C ASP A 457 1.86 7.91 -33.30
N ARG A 458 2.10 8.87 -34.21
CA ARG A 458 2.90 10.07 -33.92
C ARG A 458 2.27 10.98 -32.87
N GLN A 459 0.96 11.01 -32.73
CA GLN A 459 0.28 11.82 -31.73
C GLN A 459 0.56 11.25 -30.34
N ASP A 460 0.45 9.94 -30.17
CA ASP A 460 0.76 9.28 -28.91
C ASP A 460 2.25 9.44 -28.57
N ALA A 461 3.15 9.25 -29.53
CA ALA A 461 4.57 9.45 -29.30
C ALA A 461 4.90 10.90 -28.87
N GLY A 462 4.24 11.89 -29.45
CA GLY A 462 4.43 13.31 -29.10
C GLY A 462 3.85 13.72 -27.75
N ARG A 463 2.99 12.89 -27.17
CA ARG A 463 2.42 13.10 -25.82
C ARG A 463 3.26 12.46 -24.71
N PHE A 464 4.16 11.58 -25.07
CA PHE A 464 5.00 10.89 -24.10
C PHE A 464 6.16 11.79 -23.66
N ASP A 465 6.30 11.98 -22.37
CA ASP A 465 7.38 12.74 -21.74
C ASP A 465 8.18 11.82 -20.83
N SER A 466 9.35 11.39 -21.31
CA SER A 466 10.26 10.53 -20.54
C SER A 466 10.88 11.23 -19.33
N SER A 467 10.89 12.57 -19.29
CA SER A 467 11.46 13.31 -18.16
C SER A 467 10.63 13.18 -16.88
N LEU A 468 9.38 12.75 -17.00
CA LEU A 468 8.47 12.48 -15.87
C LEU A 468 8.66 11.09 -15.24
N LEU A 469 9.57 10.30 -15.80
CA LEU A 469 9.85 8.93 -15.36
C LEU A 469 11.28 8.83 -14.84
N PRO A 470 11.59 7.86 -13.95
CA PRO A 470 12.96 7.51 -13.64
C PRO A 470 13.70 7.04 -14.89
N GLU A 471 15.02 7.09 -14.85
CA GLU A 471 15.86 6.67 -15.96
C GLU A 471 15.64 5.18 -16.31
N LEU A 472 15.26 4.92 -17.56
CA LEU A 472 15.07 3.57 -18.09
C LEU A 472 16.42 2.98 -18.53
N PRO A 473 16.49 1.64 -18.72
CA PRO A 473 17.70 1.00 -19.22
C PRO A 473 18.20 1.62 -20.53
N SER A 474 19.52 1.73 -20.71
CA SER A 474 20.14 2.31 -21.92
C SER A 474 19.83 1.52 -23.19
N THR A 475 19.39 0.26 -23.05
CA THR A 475 18.98 -0.62 -24.15
C THR A 475 17.57 -0.34 -24.69
N VAL A 476 16.86 0.66 -24.15
CA VAL A 476 15.51 1.05 -24.60
C VAL A 476 15.58 1.88 -25.88
N SER A 477 14.79 1.48 -26.87
CA SER A 477 14.50 2.23 -28.09
C SER A 477 13.01 2.57 -28.14
N TYR A 478 12.69 3.75 -28.67
CA TYR A 478 11.30 4.18 -28.84
C TYR A 478 10.91 4.19 -30.31
N GLY A 479 9.68 3.79 -30.60
CA GLY A 479 9.19 3.76 -31.97
C GLY A 479 7.68 3.88 -32.11
N ILE A 480 7.22 3.89 -33.35
CA ILE A 480 5.81 3.93 -33.73
C ILE A 480 5.48 2.68 -34.52
N ASP A 481 4.48 1.94 -34.10
CA ASP A 481 3.88 0.84 -34.90
C ASP A 481 2.97 1.45 -35.98
N THR A 482 3.61 1.96 -37.06
CA THR A 482 2.98 2.83 -38.04
C THR A 482 1.77 2.18 -38.72
N ASP A 483 1.87 0.89 -39.03
CA ASP A 483 0.81 0.13 -39.67
C ASP A 483 -0.09 -0.62 -38.68
N GLY A 484 0.20 -0.52 -37.36
CA GLY A 484 -0.48 -1.27 -36.32
C GLY A 484 -0.26 -2.78 -36.38
N LYS A 485 0.69 -3.24 -37.20
CA LYS A 485 0.89 -4.65 -37.52
C LYS A 485 1.53 -5.43 -36.38
N ILE A 486 2.48 -4.80 -35.66
CA ILE A 486 3.13 -5.40 -34.49
C ILE A 486 2.09 -5.64 -33.41
N ALA A 487 1.30 -4.62 -33.09
CA ALA A 487 0.24 -4.74 -32.10
C ALA A 487 -0.83 -5.76 -32.50
N ALA A 488 -1.27 -5.73 -33.75
CA ALA A 488 -2.28 -6.66 -34.25
C ALA A 488 -1.80 -8.13 -34.17
N GLU A 489 -0.55 -8.39 -34.49
CA GLU A 489 0.01 -9.74 -34.44
C GLU A 489 0.18 -10.25 -33.00
N ILE A 490 0.75 -9.44 -32.10
CA ILE A 490 0.91 -9.80 -30.68
C ILE A 490 -0.46 -10.08 -30.03
N ILE A 491 -1.40 -9.15 -30.21
CA ILE A 491 -2.74 -9.25 -29.63
C ILE A 491 -3.50 -10.47 -30.21
N GLY A 492 -3.44 -10.66 -31.53
CA GLY A 492 -4.13 -11.75 -32.19
C GLY A 492 -3.58 -13.13 -31.82
N ASN A 493 -2.27 -13.30 -31.84
CA ASN A 493 -1.62 -14.58 -31.58
C ASN A 493 -1.76 -15.00 -30.10
N LEU A 494 -1.75 -14.05 -29.19
CA LEU A 494 -1.90 -14.30 -27.75
C LEU A 494 -3.36 -14.16 -27.26
N LYS A 495 -4.30 -13.83 -28.13
CA LYS A 495 -5.73 -13.61 -27.81
C LYS A 495 -5.95 -12.60 -26.68
N LEU A 496 -5.20 -11.50 -26.74
CA LEU A 496 -5.25 -10.44 -25.73
C LEU A 496 -6.42 -9.47 -25.99
N SER A 497 -6.72 -8.64 -24.98
CA SER A 497 -7.63 -7.50 -25.12
C SER A 497 -7.06 -6.49 -26.12
N THR A 498 -7.91 -6.00 -27.04
CA THR A 498 -7.52 -4.99 -28.03
C THR A 498 -7.36 -3.60 -27.45
N THR A 499 -7.94 -3.34 -26.27
CA THR A 499 -8.03 -2.00 -25.65
C THR A 499 -7.12 -1.82 -24.46
N GLU A 500 -6.72 -2.90 -23.79
CA GLU A 500 -5.88 -2.79 -22.58
C GLU A 500 -4.41 -2.56 -22.93
N ARG A 501 -3.81 -1.58 -22.28
CA ARG A 501 -2.39 -1.22 -22.38
C ARG A 501 -1.84 -0.96 -20.97
N PRO A 502 -0.51 -1.09 -20.74
CA PRO A 502 0.49 -1.55 -21.71
C PRO A 502 0.38 -3.06 -22.01
N VAL A 503 1.02 -3.50 -23.09
CA VAL A 503 1.32 -4.92 -23.34
C VAL A 503 2.83 -5.06 -23.39
N PHE A 504 3.39 -5.97 -22.61
CA PHE A 504 4.81 -6.34 -22.68
C PHE A 504 4.95 -7.79 -23.04
N ILE A 505 5.86 -8.09 -23.96
CA ILE A 505 6.26 -9.46 -24.31
C ILE A 505 7.77 -9.61 -24.24
N ILE A 506 8.23 -10.84 -23.96
CA ILE A 506 9.58 -11.28 -24.27
C ILE A 506 9.45 -12.26 -25.43
N ALA A 507 10.18 -12.00 -26.50
CA ALA A 507 10.26 -12.88 -27.66
C ALA A 507 11.72 -13.08 -28.10
N ASP A 508 11.95 -14.03 -28.95
CA ASP A 508 13.28 -14.33 -29.49
C ASP A 508 13.34 -14.23 -31.04
N THR A 509 14.55 -14.30 -31.56
CA THR A 509 14.81 -14.26 -32.99
C THR A 509 14.31 -15.49 -33.77
N PHE A 510 13.79 -16.49 -33.08
CA PHE A 510 13.08 -17.63 -33.66
C PHE A 510 11.56 -17.44 -33.65
N ASN A 511 11.10 -16.20 -33.39
CA ASN A 511 9.70 -15.82 -33.37
C ASN A 511 8.88 -16.48 -32.25
N ARG A 512 9.53 -16.88 -31.14
CA ARG A 512 8.86 -17.51 -30.00
C ARG A 512 8.63 -16.47 -28.92
N ILE A 513 7.38 -16.35 -28.45
CA ILE A 513 7.03 -15.53 -27.28
C ILE A 513 7.09 -16.43 -26.06
N VAL A 514 7.77 -15.95 -25.00
CA VAL A 514 8.00 -16.69 -23.76
C VAL A 514 7.45 -15.97 -22.52
N PHE A 515 7.02 -14.72 -22.67
CA PHE A 515 6.41 -13.92 -21.62
C PHE A 515 5.37 -12.97 -22.21
N VAL A 516 4.30 -12.71 -21.47
CA VAL A 516 3.32 -11.68 -21.78
C VAL A 516 2.75 -11.08 -20.50
N SER A 517 2.58 -9.76 -20.52
CA SER A 517 1.82 -9.01 -19.50
C SER A 517 0.92 -8.02 -20.22
N GLN A 518 -0.31 -7.83 -19.75
CA GLN A 518 -1.27 -6.88 -20.32
C GLN A 518 -1.97 -6.11 -19.21
N GLY A 519 -2.10 -4.80 -19.40
CA GLY A 519 -2.79 -3.90 -18.47
C GLY A 519 -1.96 -3.60 -17.22
N TYR A 520 -2.66 -3.31 -16.13
CA TYR A 520 -2.02 -3.00 -14.86
C TYR A 520 -1.43 -4.23 -14.20
N THR A 521 -0.11 -4.27 -14.08
CA THR A 521 0.64 -5.40 -13.50
C THR A 521 1.56 -4.88 -12.40
N ILE A 522 1.42 -5.41 -11.19
CA ILE A 522 2.28 -5.06 -10.06
C ILE A 522 3.59 -5.85 -10.17
N GLY A 523 4.73 -5.17 -10.05
CA GLY A 523 6.05 -5.79 -10.10
C GLY A 523 6.42 -6.32 -11.49
N LEU A 524 5.97 -5.63 -12.55
CA LEU A 524 6.26 -6.04 -13.93
C LEU A 524 7.77 -6.16 -14.21
N GLY A 525 8.57 -5.22 -13.72
CA GLY A 525 10.01 -5.25 -13.87
C GLY A 525 10.61 -6.54 -13.32
N ASP A 526 10.20 -6.91 -12.10
CA ASP A 526 10.64 -8.16 -11.45
C ASP A 526 10.22 -9.40 -12.24
N GLN A 527 8.99 -9.44 -12.75
CA GLN A 527 8.49 -10.58 -13.55
C GLN A 527 9.26 -10.76 -14.86
N ILE A 528 9.57 -9.67 -15.56
CA ILE A 528 10.39 -9.70 -16.79
C ILE A 528 11.77 -10.25 -16.46
N VAL A 529 12.41 -9.75 -15.40
CA VAL A 529 13.78 -10.17 -15.06
C VAL A 529 13.80 -11.60 -14.50
N ASP A 530 12.80 -12.04 -13.75
CA ASP A 530 12.68 -13.47 -13.38
C ASP A 530 12.58 -14.35 -14.60
N THR A 531 11.80 -13.95 -15.62
CA THR A 531 11.74 -14.66 -16.88
C THR A 531 13.11 -14.68 -17.56
N ILE A 532 13.80 -13.54 -17.64
CA ILE A 532 15.15 -13.44 -18.22
C ILE A 532 16.12 -14.40 -17.56
N HIS A 533 16.11 -14.53 -16.24
CA HIS A 533 16.99 -15.43 -15.50
C HIS A 533 16.73 -16.93 -15.79
N HIS A 534 15.53 -17.27 -16.24
CA HIS A 534 15.15 -18.63 -16.60
C HIS A 534 15.34 -18.96 -18.10
N LEU A 535 15.75 -17.98 -18.92
CA LEU A 535 15.93 -18.18 -20.35
C LEU A 535 17.14 -19.05 -20.70
N GLY A 536 18.01 -19.36 -19.79
CA GLY A 536 19.18 -20.20 -19.96
C GLY A 536 20.00 -19.76 -21.18
N GLU A 537 20.96 -18.90 -21.00
CA GLU A 537 21.99 -18.64 -22.03
C GLU A 537 23.05 -19.72 -22.08
#